data_0b3f16e55ce5e7cac7b497c9966465a9
#
_entry.id   0b3f16e55ce5e7cac7b497c9966465a9
#
_cell.length_a   1.000
_cell.length_b   1.000
_cell.length_c   1.000
_cell.angle_alpha   90.00
_cell.angle_beta   90.00
_cell.angle_gamma   90.00
#
_symmetry.space_group_name_H-M   'P 1'
#
loop_
_entity.id
_entity.type
_entity.pdbx_description
1 polymer ?
#
loop_
_entity_poly.entity_id
_entity_poly.type
_entity_poly.pdbx_seq_one_letter_code
_entity_poly.pdbx_strand_id
1 'polypeptide(L)'
;MSPDQRYGGSGGTITADSPVALTQFRTPERPEVCHRISATGEAAELYMEALVMAETDFTNPKYYYNRELSWILFNHRVLSEARDKTNPLFERLKFLSITASNLDEFFMVRVASLKDMVNAGYSKKDIAGMTAQEQLEKIDQAIHELVNLQYSTYNRSLLPLLEKEGLLVIRQHELLTREEGAYIDRYFEENVYPVLTPMAVDSSRPFPLIRNKSLNIGALVEKKHKPEVLEFATVQVPSVLPRIIQLPRETTEDGEGPLKVILLEEVIERNIHKLFLNYNVICAHPFRIMRNADLSIEEDEAADLLKEIEKQLKKRQWGEVIRLEVESDIDRRLLKIIRKELHMGEQNLYLIDGPLDLTFLMKMYGLEGFERLKTPGYEPQQVPRLPSGCDIFAKIREGDILLHHPYQTFTPVVDFIRQAARDPQVLAI
;
A
#
# COMPACT_ATOMS: atom_id res chain seq x y z
N MET A 1 17.55 20.60 57.94
CA MET A 1 18.26 19.41 58.46
C MET A 1 18.29 18.38 57.34
N SER A 2 19.40 18.29 56.63
CA SER A 2 19.84 17.10 55.86
C SER A 2 20.45 16.10 56.86
N PRO A 3 20.60 14.77 56.58
CA PRO A 3 21.34 14.26 55.43
C PRO A 3 20.86 12.92 54.85
N ASP A 4 21.35 12.69 53.63
CA ASP A 4 21.95 11.46 53.04
C ASP A 4 21.50 10.06 53.49
N GLN A 5 21.07 9.24 52.51
CA GLN A 5 21.66 7.92 52.31
C GLN A 5 21.49 7.42 50.87
N ARG A 6 22.61 7.05 50.30
CA ARG A 6 22.85 6.43 48.99
C ARG A 6 22.28 5.02 48.93
N TYR A 7 21.72 4.65 47.78
CA TYR A 7 21.85 3.30 47.27
C TYR A 7 22.10 3.38 45.72
N GLY A 8 23.24 2.89 45.35
CA GLY A 8 23.64 2.72 43.96
C GLY A 8 22.92 1.52 43.35
N GLY A 9 22.55 1.67 42.10
CA GLY A 9 21.95 0.64 41.26
C GLY A 9 22.24 0.99 39.81
N SER A 10 23.14 0.27 39.24
CA SER A 10 23.68 0.22 37.89
C SER A 10 22.73 0.76 36.81
N GLY A 11 23.12 1.83 36.19
CA GLY A 11 22.56 2.34 34.94
C GLY A 11 22.89 1.40 33.78
N GLY A 12 21.89 0.69 33.31
CA GLY A 12 21.90 0.06 32.01
C GLY A 12 21.35 1.07 31.01
N THR A 13 22.23 1.79 30.36
CA THR A 13 21.90 2.61 29.21
C THR A 13 21.47 1.67 28.08
N ILE A 14 20.19 1.57 27.81
CA ILE A 14 19.69 0.96 26.57
C ILE A 14 19.93 1.99 25.47
N THR A 15 21.05 1.88 24.81
CA THR A 15 21.30 2.57 23.54
C THR A 15 20.37 1.96 22.51
N ALA A 16 19.38 2.76 22.10
CA ALA A 16 18.59 2.51 20.90
C ALA A 16 19.50 2.78 19.68
N ASP A 17 20.26 1.80 19.27
CA ASP A 17 20.95 1.78 17.97
C ASP A 17 21.21 0.32 17.61
N SER A 18 20.21 -0.28 16.95
CA SER A 18 20.49 -1.34 16.00
C SER A 18 20.20 -0.75 14.64
N PRO A 19 21.23 -0.33 13.90
CA PRO A 19 21.06 -0.07 12.48
C PRO A 19 20.70 -1.40 11.85
N VAL A 20 19.55 -1.42 11.15
CA VAL A 20 19.33 -2.38 10.08
C VAL A 20 20.64 -2.43 9.31
N ALA A 21 21.28 -3.58 9.29
CA ALA A 21 22.53 -3.78 8.61
C ALA A 21 22.35 -3.38 7.14
N LEU A 22 22.68 -2.14 6.85
CA LEU A 22 23.15 -1.77 5.53
C LEU A 22 24.35 -2.69 5.34
N THR A 23 24.13 -3.78 4.63
CA THR A 23 25.21 -4.61 4.11
C THR A 23 26.15 -3.63 3.44
N GLN A 24 27.24 -3.38 4.12
CA GLN A 24 28.31 -2.52 3.64
C GLN A 24 28.59 -2.91 2.20
N PHE A 25 28.42 -1.95 1.30
CA PHE A 25 29.12 -2.02 0.04
C PHE A 25 30.60 -2.15 0.40
N ARG A 26 31.10 -3.36 0.43
CA ARG A 26 32.53 -3.58 0.39
C ARG A 26 32.98 -3.01 -0.93
N THR A 27 33.58 -1.85 -0.88
CA THR A 27 34.51 -1.45 -1.94
C THR A 27 35.44 -2.62 -2.13
N PRO A 28 35.68 -3.06 -3.38
CA PRO A 28 36.61 -4.13 -3.62
C PRO A 28 37.93 -3.78 -2.90
N GLU A 29 38.35 -4.66 -2.00
CA GLU A 29 39.62 -4.54 -1.29
C GLU A 29 40.66 -4.29 -2.36
N ARG A 30 41.34 -3.16 -2.26
CA ARG A 30 42.59 -2.95 -3.01
C ARG A 30 43.49 -4.11 -2.61
N PRO A 31 44.04 -4.89 -3.56
CA PRO A 31 45.01 -5.91 -3.21
C PRO A 31 46.16 -5.19 -2.52
N GLU A 32 46.42 -5.58 -1.27
CA GLU A 32 47.66 -5.24 -0.58
C GLU A 32 48.84 -5.90 -1.29
N VAL A 33 49.28 -5.31 -2.39
CA VAL A 33 50.52 -5.64 -3.04
C VAL A 33 51.21 -4.32 -3.38
N CYS A 34 51.75 -3.70 -2.37
CA CYS A 34 52.72 -2.64 -2.54
C CYS A 34 53.76 -2.71 -1.47
N HIS A 35 54.60 -3.78 -1.49
CA HIS A 35 55.94 -3.70 -0.98
C HIS A 35 56.91 -4.49 -1.85
N ARG A 36 57.79 -3.73 -2.51
CA ARG A 36 59.00 -4.14 -3.20
C ARG A 36 58.85 -4.91 -4.51
N ILE A 37 58.62 -4.18 -5.58
CA ILE A 37 59.21 -4.54 -6.87
C ILE A 37 59.95 -3.28 -7.36
N SER A 38 61.26 -3.30 -7.26
CA SER A 38 62.14 -2.52 -8.11
C SER A 38 62.16 -3.19 -9.46
N ALA A 39 61.11 -2.90 -10.27
CA ALA A 39 61.06 -3.35 -11.64
C ALA A 39 61.53 -2.22 -12.54
N THR A 40 62.36 -2.51 -13.51
CA THR A 40 62.75 -1.64 -14.61
C THR A 40 61.50 -1.07 -15.27
N GLY A 41 61.54 0.20 -15.73
CA GLY A 41 60.36 0.97 -16.16
C GLY A 41 59.42 0.24 -17.15
N GLU A 42 59.89 -0.62 -18.02
CA GLU A 42 59.12 -1.43 -18.94
C GLU A 42 58.18 -2.46 -18.28
N ALA A 43 58.61 -3.07 -17.18
CA ALA A 43 57.78 -4.04 -16.44
C ALA A 43 56.65 -3.33 -15.63
N ALA A 44 56.89 -2.10 -15.16
CA ALA A 44 55.88 -1.29 -14.50
C ALA A 44 54.85 -0.73 -15.49
N GLU A 45 55.26 -0.35 -16.70
CA GLU A 45 54.34 0.03 -17.78
C GLU A 45 53.48 -1.14 -18.24
N LEU A 46 54.04 -2.33 -18.49
CA LEU A 46 53.30 -3.55 -18.82
C LEU A 46 52.33 -3.98 -17.71
N TYR A 47 52.70 -3.78 -16.44
CA TYR A 47 51.80 -4.07 -15.31
C TYR A 47 50.69 -3.04 -15.16
N MET A 48 50.97 -1.78 -15.45
CA MET A 48 49.99 -0.71 -15.47
C MET A 48 49.05 -0.87 -16.70
N GLU A 49 49.58 -1.24 -17.87
CA GLU A 49 48.74 -1.57 -19.03
C GLU A 49 47.88 -2.83 -18.79
N ALA A 50 48.41 -3.87 -18.13
CA ALA A 50 47.62 -5.04 -17.74
C ALA A 50 46.56 -4.73 -16.68
N LEU A 51 46.78 -3.77 -15.79
CA LEU A 51 45.82 -3.29 -14.78
C LEU A 51 44.78 -2.36 -15.40
N VAL A 52 45.09 -1.62 -16.45
CA VAL A 52 44.20 -0.73 -17.17
C VAL A 52 43.32 -1.50 -18.17
N MET A 53 43.78 -2.66 -18.64
CA MET A 53 43.09 -3.47 -19.66
C MET A 53 42.33 -4.69 -19.13
N ALA A 54 42.12 -4.85 -17.85
CA ALA A 54 41.06 -5.70 -17.38
C ALA A 54 39.76 -4.93 -17.60
N GLU A 55 39.23 -4.97 -18.83
CA GLU A 55 37.88 -4.49 -19.13
C GLU A 55 36.93 -5.10 -18.09
N THR A 56 36.37 -4.24 -17.26
CA THR A 56 35.38 -4.68 -16.28
C THR A 56 34.20 -5.27 -17.06
N ASP A 57 34.02 -6.59 -16.96
CA ASP A 57 32.89 -7.26 -17.58
C ASP A 57 31.58 -6.83 -16.87
N PHE A 58 30.95 -5.79 -17.41
CA PHE A 58 29.67 -5.29 -16.91
C PHE A 58 28.51 -6.24 -17.18
N THR A 59 28.70 -7.37 -17.85
CA THR A 59 27.67 -8.41 -17.95
C THR A 59 27.59 -9.31 -16.71
N ASN A 60 28.58 -9.21 -15.80
CA ASN A 60 28.60 -10.01 -14.59
C ASN A 60 27.46 -9.62 -13.63
N PRO A 61 26.57 -10.56 -13.27
CA PRO A 61 25.42 -10.30 -12.40
C PRO A 61 25.76 -9.67 -11.04
N LYS A 62 26.97 -9.85 -10.54
CA LYS A 62 27.42 -9.28 -9.25
C LYS A 62 27.41 -7.75 -9.21
N TYR A 63 27.39 -7.08 -10.37
CA TYR A 63 27.33 -5.63 -10.46
C TYR A 63 25.91 -5.09 -10.45
N TYR A 64 24.91 -5.97 -10.50
CA TYR A 64 23.50 -5.59 -10.59
C TYR A 64 22.74 -6.02 -9.36
N TYR A 65 21.80 -5.18 -8.97
CA TYR A 65 20.80 -5.50 -7.98
C TYR A 65 19.47 -5.80 -8.69
N ASN A 66 18.75 -6.84 -8.22
CA ASN A 66 17.46 -7.15 -8.82
C ASN A 66 16.51 -5.97 -8.71
N ARG A 67 15.84 -5.64 -9.79
CA ARG A 67 14.98 -4.47 -9.92
C ARG A 67 13.80 -4.49 -8.95
N GLU A 68 13.17 -5.65 -8.78
CA GLU A 68 11.98 -5.78 -7.95
C GLU A 68 12.34 -5.72 -6.46
N LEU A 69 13.45 -6.30 -6.06
CA LEU A 69 13.96 -6.14 -4.69
C LEU A 69 14.41 -4.70 -4.41
N SER A 70 15.00 -4.03 -5.39
CA SER A 70 15.33 -2.59 -5.30
C SER A 70 14.07 -1.74 -5.09
N TRP A 71 12.96 -2.08 -5.76
CA TRP A 71 11.70 -1.40 -5.58
C TRP A 71 11.14 -1.57 -4.15
N ILE A 72 11.26 -2.78 -3.57
CA ILE A 72 10.86 -3.02 -2.17
C ILE A 72 11.67 -2.13 -1.22
N LEU A 73 12.99 -2.00 -1.44
CA LEU A 73 13.83 -1.07 -0.66
C LEU A 73 13.42 0.39 -0.84
N PHE A 74 12.97 0.79 -2.03
CA PHE A 74 12.39 2.12 -2.23
C PHE A 74 11.12 2.29 -1.38
N ASN A 75 10.22 1.32 -1.36
CA ASN A 75 8.99 1.40 -0.56
C ASN A 75 9.30 1.38 0.96
N HIS A 76 10.38 0.72 1.39
CA HIS A 76 10.90 0.84 2.75
C HIS A 76 11.31 2.28 3.09
N ARG A 77 11.93 3.02 2.15
CA ARG A 77 12.26 4.44 2.37
C ARG A 77 11.00 5.29 2.50
N VAL A 78 9.97 5.02 1.71
CA VAL A 78 8.66 5.69 1.87
C VAL A 78 8.06 5.39 3.25
N LEU A 79 8.16 4.14 3.72
CA LEU A 79 7.72 3.75 5.06
C LEU A 79 8.55 4.44 6.16
N SER A 80 9.83 4.74 5.93
CA SER A 80 10.65 5.45 6.91
C SER A 80 10.12 6.85 7.21
N GLU A 81 9.52 7.53 6.24
CA GLU A 81 8.85 8.82 6.46
C GLU A 81 7.64 8.70 7.41
N ALA A 82 6.88 7.60 7.32
CA ALA A 82 5.80 7.32 8.27
C ALA A 82 6.32 7.06 9.71
N ARG A 83 7.57 6.64 9.84
CA ARG A 83 8.23 6.32 11.11
C ARG A 83 9.05 7.47 11.67
N ASP A 84 9.40 8.43 10.85
CA ASP A 84 10.14 9.63 11.27
C ASP A 84 9.24 10.52 12.16
N LYS A 85 9.69 10.70 13.40
CA LYS A 85 8.97 11.51 14.40
C LYS A 85 9.08 13.02 14.15
N THR A 86 9.95 13.45 13.25
CA THR A 86 10.07 14.87 12.86
C THR A 86 8.95 15.28 11.90
N ASN A 87 8.34 14.31 11.20
CA ASN A 87 7.18 14.56 10.37
C ASN A 87 5.91 14.74 11.22
N PRO A 88 5.01 15.69 10.87
CA PRO A 88 3.70 15.84 11.50
C PRO A 88 2.91 14.54 11.46
N LEU A 89 2.10 14.27 12.49
CA LEU A 89 1.44 12.98 12.68
C LEU A 89 0.56 12.58 11.47
N PHE A 90 -0.18 13.53 10.88
CA PHE A 90 -1.05 13.24 9.74
C PHE A 90 -0.25 13.02 8.43
N GLU A 91 0.93 13.62 8.28
CA GLU A 91 1.83 13.27 7.17
C GLU A 91 2.34 11.83 7.30
N ARG A 92 2.63 11.39 8.52
CA ARG A 92 3.03 10.00 8.78
C ARG A 92 1.94 9.00 8.42
N LEU A 93 0.65 9.32 8.70
CA LEU A 93 -0.50 8.52 8.23
C LEU A 93 -0.54 8.47 6.70
N LYS A 94 -0.33 9.61 6.05
CA LYS A 94 -0.30 9.70 4.59
C LYS A 94 0.80 8.83 3.98
N PHE A 95 2.03 8.90 4.52
CA PHE A 95 3.13 8.06 4.05
C PHE A 95 2.84 6.57 4.25
N LEU A 96 2.22 6.19 5.36
CA LEU A 96 1.82 4.79 5.58
C LEU A 96 0.76 4.35 4.55
N SER A 97 -0.21 5.21 4.22
CA SER A 97 -1.17 4.96 3.15
C SER A 97 -0.51 4.81 1.78
N ILE A 98 0.48 5.66 1.48
CA ILE A 98 1.23 5.60 0.22
C ILE A 98 1.98 4.26 0.11
N THR A 99 2.63 3.77 1.18
CA THR A 99 3.30 2.47 1.14
C THR A 99 2.37 1.31 0.86
N ALA A 100 1.14 1.37 1.37
CA ALA A 100 0.12 0.36 1.10
C ALA A 100 -0.35 0.42 -0.36
N SER A 101 -0.63 1.62 -0.88
CA SER A 101 -1.03 1.81 -2.28
C SER A 101 0.06 1.37 -3.26
N ASN A 102 1.32 1.72 -2.98
CA ASN A 102 2.47 1.29 -3.78
C ASN A 102 2.57 -0.24 -3.82
N LEU A 103 2.35 -0.89 -2.67
CA LEU A 103 2.42 -2.35 -2.58
C LEU A 103 1.31 -3.03 -3.38
N ASP A 104 0.10 -2.47 -3.39
CA ASP A 104 -1.00 -2.94 -4.22
C ASP A 104 -0.63 -2.96 -5.71
N GLU A 105 -0.07 -1.86 -6.20
CA GLU A 105 0.35 -1.74 -7.60
C GLU A 105 1.49 -2.70 -7.93
N PHE A 106 2.46 -2.83 -7.04
CA PHE A 106 3.57 -3.78 -7.19
C PHE A 106 3.08 -5.22 -7.36
N PHE A 107 2.10 -5.64 -6.57
CA PHE A 107 1.51 -6.97 -6.71
C PHE A 107 0.80 -7.13 -8.04
N MET A 108 -0.07 -6.19 -8.38
CA MET A 108 -0.94 -6.31 -9.57
C MET A 108 -0.16 -6.30 -10.89
N VAL A 109 1.04 -5.69 -10.91
CA VAL A 109 1.84 -5.54 -12.12
C VAL A 109 3.09 -6.41 -12.05
N ARG A 110 3.96 -6.21 -11.05
CA ARG A 110 5.30 -6.84 -11.02
C ARG A 110 5.27 -8.29 -10.56
N VAL A 111 4.61 -8.56 -9.42
CA VAL A 111 4.46 -9.93 -8.92
C VAL A 111 3.62 -10.75 -9.90
N ALA A 112 2.59 -10.14 -10.47
CA ALA A 112 1.75 -10.75 -11.51
C ALA A 112 2.58 -11.20 -12.72
N SER A 113 3.37 -10.30 -13.30
CA SER A 113 4.23 -10.59 -14.46
C SER A 113 5.25 -11.70 -14.17
N LEU A 114 5.87 -11.70 -12.96
CA LEU A 114 6.77 -12.79 -12.58
C LEU A 114 6.05 -14.14 -12.43
N LYS A 115 4.82 -14.16 -11.91
CA LYS A 115 3.99 -15.36 -11.85
C LYS A 115 3.65 -15.90 -13.23
N ASP A 116 3.29 -15.01 -14.16
CA ASP A 116 3.02 -15.37 -15.55
C ASP A 116 4.27 -15.99 -16.22
N MET A 117 5.46 -15.45 -15.96
CA MET A 117 6.73 -16.05 -16.42
C MET A 117 6.94 -17.46 -15.87
N VAL A 118 6.68 -17.67 -14.56
CA VAL A 118 6.80 -19.00 -13.94
C VAL A 118 5.78 -19.97 -14.52
N ASN A 119 4.52 -19.55 -14.68
CA ASN A 119 3.45 -20.36 -15.26
C ASN A 119 3.74 -20.75 -16.73
N ALA A 120 4.43 -19.86 -17.48
CA ALA A 120 4.90 -20.11 -18.85
C ALA A 120 6.17 -20.98 -18.90
N GLY A 121 6.74 -21.39 -17.78
CA GLY A 121 7.98 -22.17 -17.73
C GLY A 121 9.25 -21.40 -18.12
N TYR A 122 9.23 -20.06 -18.03
CA TYR A 122 10.36 -19.22 -18.38
C TYR A 122 11.48 -19.33 -17.35
N SER A 123 12.65 -19.82 -17.77
CA SER A 123 13.79 -20.13 -16.89
C SER A 123 15.00 -19.21 -17.08
N LYS A 124 14.94 -18.25 -18.01
CA LYS A 124 16.06 -17.33 -18.24
C LYS A 124 16.25 -16.42 -17.01
N LYS A 125 17.51 -16.25 -16.61
CA LYS A 125 17.89 -15.37 -15.51
C LYS A 125 17.86 -13.91 -15.96
N ASP A 126 17.51 -13.04 -15.00
CA ASP A 126 17.61 -11.58 -15.18
C ASP A 126 19.08 -11.12 -15.13
N ILE A 127 19.30 -9.81 -15.26
CA ILE A 127 20.64 -9.21 -15.23
C ILE A 127 21.34 -9.40 -13.86
N ALA A 128 20.58 -9.57 -12.78
CA ALA A 128 21.09 -9.87 -11.44
C ALA A 128 21.30 -11.38 -11.19
N GLY A 129 21.11 -12.22 -12.20
CA GLY A 129 21.35 -13.64 -12.17
C GLY A 129 20.28 -14.50 -11.52
N MET A 130 19.05 -13.99 -11.35
CA MET A 130 17.92 -14.70 -10.75
C MET A 130 16.86 -15.10 -11.76
N THR A 131 16.31 -16.31 -11.63
CA THR A 131 15.10 -16.75 -12.34
C THR A 131 13.85 -16.07 -11.77
N ALA A 132 12.74 -16.08 -12.49
CA ALA A 132 11.46 -15.53 -12.00
C ALA A 132 11.00 -16.20 -10.69
N GLN A 133 11.20 -17.50 -10.56
CA GLN A 133 10.89 -18.26 -9.34
C GLN A 133 11.74 -17.80 -8.15
N GLU A 134 13.06 -17.68 -8.31
CA GLU A 134 13.98 -17.20 -7.26
C GLU A 134 13.66 -15.75 -6.86
N GLN A 135 13.21 -14.92 -7.81
CA GLN A 135 12.74 -13.56 -7.52
C GLN A 135 11.48 -13.58 -6.66
N LEU A 136 10.45 -14.38 -7.02
CA LEU A 136 9.21 -14.49 -6.25
C LEU A 136 9.45 -14.93 -4.82
N GLU A 137 10.33 -15.91 -4.58
CA GLU A 137 10.65 -16.39 -3.23
C GLU A 137 11.27 -15.29 -2.35
N LYS A 138 12.24 -14.53 -2.90
CA LYS A 138 12.86 -13.41 -2.18
C LYS A 138 11.91 -12.24 -1.98
N ILE A 139 11.07 -11.95 -2.96
CA ILE A 139 10.03 -10.92 -2.90
C ILE A 139 9.03 -11.26 -1.80
N ASP A 140 8.55 -12.50 -1.73
CA ASP A 140 7.60 -12.94 -0.72
C ASP A 140 8.13 -12.69 0.70
N GLN A 141 9.37 -13.13 0.98
CA GLN A 141 10.01 -12.87 2.27
C GLN A 141 10.11 -11.36 2.57
N ALA A 142 10.65 -10.58 1.64
CA ALA A 142 10.86 -9.15 1.85
C ALA A 142 9.56 -8.37 2.04
N ILE A 143 8.47 -8.79 1.37
CA ILE A 143 7.17 -8.15 1.54
C ILE A 143 6.52 -8.52 2.86
N HIS A 144 6.62 -9.76 3.34
CA HIS A 144 6.14 -10.12 4.68
C HIS A 144 6.81 -9.26 5.75
N GLU A 145 8.13 -9.02 5.66
CA GLU A 145 8.84 -8.11 6.55
C GLU A 145 8.33 -6.67 6.46
N LEU A 146 8.12 -6.17 5.24
CA LEU A 146 7.58 -4.83 4.99
C LEU A 146 6.17 -4.66 5.57
N VAL A 147 5.27 -5.63 5.34
CA VAL A 147 3.88 -5.61 5.84
C VAL A 147 3.86 -5.65 7.37
N ASN A 148 4.66 -6.52 7.98
CA ASN A 148 4.80 -6.55 9.44
C ASN A 148 5.26 -5.21 10.00
N LEU A 149 6.18 -4.54 9.30
CA LEU A 149 6.67 -3.22 9.71
C LEU A 149 5.60 -2.12 9.52
N GLN A 150 4.80 -2.17 8.44
CA GLN A 150 3.67 -1.27 8.22
C GLN A 150 2.67 -1.36 9.38
N TYR A 151 2.22 -2.57 9.72
CA TYR A 151 1.23 -2.76 10.79
C TYR A 151 1.79 -2.53 12.19
N SER A 152 3.06 -2.86 12.43
CA SER A 152 3.75 -2.45 13.65
C SER A 152 3.83 -0.91 13.79
N THR A 153 4.07 -0.20 12.68
CA THR A 153 4.08 1.27 12.67
C THR A 153 2.68 1.82 12.96
N TYR A 154 1.66 1.27 12.33
CA TYR A 154 0.26 1.65 12.59
C TYR A 154 -0.13 1.41 14.04
N ASN A 155 -0.03 0.16 14.51
CA ASN A 155 -0.56 -0.26 15.81
C ASN A 155 0.22 0.31 17.01
N ARG A 156 1.57 0.31 16.94
CA ARG A 156 2.43 0.63 18.09
C ARG A 156 2.92 2.07 18.10
N SER A 157 2.87 2.76 16.98
CA SER A 157 3.35 4.15 16.88
C SER A 157 2.25 5.14 16.60
N LEU A 158 1.45 4.94 15.54
CA LEU A 158 0.52 5.95 15.07
C LEU A 158 -0.79 5.97 15.88
N LEU A 159 -1.41 4.81 16.12
CA LEU A 159 -2.66 4.73 16.89
C LEU A 159 -2.55 5.36 18.30
N PRO A 160 -1.52 5.05 19.13
CA PRO A 160 -1.40 5.68 20.43
C PRO A 160 -1.18 7.20 20.38
N LEU A 161 -0.53 7.69 19.31
CA LEU A 161 -0.34 9.12 19.11
C LEU A 161 -1.65 9.81 18.69
N LEU A 162 -2.44 9.16 17.83
CA LEU A 162 -3.76 9.68 17.44
C LEU A 162 -4.69 9.79 18.67
N GLU A 163 -4.73 8.75 19.49
CA GLU A 163 -5.51 8.75 20.73
C GLU A 163 -5.09 9.90 21.66
N LYS A 164 -3.79 10.12 21.86
CA LYS A 164 -3.25 11.23 22.63
C LYS A 164 -3.65 12.59 22.07
N GLU A 165 -3.80 12.70 20.76
CA GLU A 165 -4.19 13.93 20.08
C GLU A 165 -5.72 14.10 19.95
N GLY A 166 -6.49 13.20 20.59
CA GLY A 166 -7.95 13.28 20.64
C GLY A 166 -8.68 12.64 19.45
N LEU A 167 -8.01 11.75 18.71
CA LEU A 167 -8.63 10.95 17.65
C LEU A 167 -8.57 9.45 18.01
N LEU A 168 -9.70 8.87 18.36
CA LEU A 168 -9.82 7.46 18.72
C LEU A 168 -10.34 6.64 17.53
N VAL A 169 -9.58 5.66 17.13
CA VAL A 169 -10.02 4.66 16.13
C VAL A 169 -10.55 3.44 16.89
N ILE A 170 -11.86 3.23 16.83
CA ILE A 170 -12.49 2.02 17.38
C ILE A 170 -12.09 0.84 16.49
N ARG A 171 -11.31 -0.07 17.06
CA ARG A 171 -10.68 -1.18 16.32
C ARG A 171 -11.61 -2.37 16.13
N GLN A 172 -12.57 -2.55 17.04
CA GLN A 172 -13.52 -3.66 17.08
C GLN A 172 -14.87 -3.12 17.56
N HIS A 173 -15.93 -3.53 16.92
CA HIS A 173 -17.30 -3.06 17.22
C HIS A 173 -17.78 -3.47 18.62
N GLU A 174 -17.16 -4.46 19.26
CA GLU A 174 -17.45 -4.87 20.64
C GLU A 174 -17.01 -3.81 21.67
N LEU A 175 -16.08 -2.92 21.29
CA LEU A 175 -15.60 -1.83 22.15
C LEU A 175 -16.53 -0.63 22.20
N LEU A 176 -17.59 -0.60 21.38
CA LEU A 176 -18.58 0.45 21.36
C LEU A 176 -19.39 0.45 22.66
N THR A 177 -19.64 1.63 23.23
CA THR A 177 -20.64 1.80 24.27
C THR A 177 -22.04 1.46 23.75
N ARG A 178 -23.00 1.30 24.66
CA ARG A 178 -24.38 1.02 24.28
C ARG A 178 -24.98 2.11 23.36
N GLU A 179 -24.66 3.38 23.64
CA GLU A 179 -25.18 4.53 22.88
C GLU A 179 -24.53 4.63 21.51
N GLU A 180 -23.21 4.46 21.44
CA GLU A 180 -22.46 4.39 20.19
C GLU A 180 -22.94 3.22 19.33
N GLY A 181 -23.14 2.04 19.95
CA GLY A 181 -23.68 0.87 19.25
C GLY A 181 -25.08 1.13 18.68
N ALA A 182 -25.98 1.79 19.44
CA ALA A 182 -27.32 2.14 18.95
C ALA A 182 -27.26 3.16 17.78
N TYR A 183 -26.30 4.10 17.81
CA TYR A 183 -26.07 5.01 16.69
C TYR A 183 -25.61 4.25 15.45
N ILE A 184 -24.62 3.37 15.58
CA ILE A 184 -24.08 2.57 14.47
C ILE A 184 -25.12 1.61 13.91
N ASP A 185 -25.94 1.00 14.74
CA ASP A 185 -27.02 0.10 14.29
C ASP A 185 -28.06 0.86 13.45
N ARG A 186 -28.40 2.10 13.82
CA ARG A 186 -29.26 2.98 13.06
C ARG A 186 -28.59 3.42 11.74
N TYR A 187 -27.33 3.84 11.83
CA TYR A 187 -26.55 4.21 10.63
C TYR A 187 -26.48 3.05 9.63
N PHE A 188 -26.30 1.83 10.12
CA PHE A 188 -26.31 0.64 9.30
C PHE A 188 -27.66 0.48 8.57
N GLU A 189 -28.78 0.57 9.27
CA GLU A 189 -30.12 0.39 8.69
C GLU A 189 -30.46 1.46 7.65
N GLU A 190 -30.12 2.71 7.92
CA GLU A 190 -30.49 3.84 7.07
C GLU A 190 -29.56 3.99 5.85
N ASN A 191 -28.26 3.74 6.00
CA ASN A 191 -27.25 4.10 4.99
C ASN A 191 -26.53 2.89 4.39
N VAL A 192 -26.27 1.85 5.15
CA VAL A 192 -25.41 0.74 4.73
C VAL A 192 -26.23 -0.42 4.17
N TYR A 193 -27.23 -0.88 4.91
CA TYR A 193 -28.08 -2.00 4.52
C TYR A 193 -28.68 -1.89 3.10
N PRO A 194 -29.22 -0.73 2.66
CA PRO A 194 -29.84 -0.60 1.34
C PRO A 194 -28.88 -0.80 0.15
N VAL A 195 -27.57 -0.66 0.36
CA VAL A 195 -26.56 -0.78 -0.71
C VAL A 195 -25.79 -2.09 -0.67
N LEU A 196 -26.03 -2.92 0.35
CA LEU A 196 -25.36 -4.22 0.48
C LEU A 196 -26.01 -5.29 -0.40
N THR A 197 -25.18 -6.16 -0.96
CA THR A 197 -25.60 -7.33 -1.73
C THR A 197 -24.97 -8.59 -1.13
N PRO A 198 -25.59 -9.17 -0.10
CA PRO A 198 -25.07 -10.39 0.52
C PRO A 198 -25.26 -11.59 -0.42
N MET A 199 -24.29 -12.48 -0.43
CA MET A 199 -24.27 -13.71 -1.22
C MET A 199 -23.98 -14.90 -0.32
N ALA A 200 -24.81 -15.92 -0.33
CA ALA A 200 -24.58 -17.21 0.32
C ALA A 200 -24.24 -18.25 -0.75
N VAL A 201 -23.23 -19.05 -0.47
CA VAL A 201 -22.74 -20.13 -1.34
C VAL A 201 -23.21 -21.46 -0.79
N ASP A 202 -24.00 -22.16 -1.56
CA ASP A 202 -24.43 -23.52 -1.26
C ASP A 202 -24.04 -24.46 -2.42
N SER A 203 -24.38 -25.75 -2.30
CA SER A 203 -24.03 -26.76 -3.31
C SER A 203 -24.60 -26.47 -4.72
N SER A 204 -25.56 -25.56 -4.83
CA SER A 204 -26.20 -25.17 -6.09
C SER A 204 -25.68 -23.83 -6.66
N ARG A 205 -24.90 -23.08 -5.89
CA ARG A 205 -24.38 -21.77 -6.27
C ARG A 205 -22.85 -21.76 -6.21
N PRO A 206 -22.17 -21.42 -7.32
CA PRO A 206 -20.72 -21.34 -7.34
C PRO A 206 -20.22 -20.22 -6.40
N PHE A 207 -18.96 -20.32 -6.01
CA PHE A 207 -18.29 -19.27 -5.23
C PHE A 207 -18.36 -17.93 -5.99
N PRO A 208 -18.75 -16.83 -5.31
CA PRO A 208 -18.94 -15.55 -5.96
C PRO A 208 -17.62 -14.98 -6.47
N LEU A 209 -17.71 -14.26 -7.57
CA LEU A 209 -16.55 -13.54 -8.08
C LEU A 209 -16.21 -12.39 -7.15
N ILE A 210 -15.10 -12.54 -6.44
CA ILE A 210 -14.54 -11.47 -5.62
C ILE A 210 -13.75 -10.52 -6.53
N ARG A 211 -14.09 -9.24 -6.51
CA ARG A 211 -13.44 -8.22 -7.34
C ARG A 211 -12.03 -7.92 -6.84
N ASN A 212 -11.17 -7.55 -7.79
CA ASN A 212 -9.81 -7.10 -7.46
C ASN A 212 -9.83 -5.91 -6.49
N LYS A 213 -8.99 -5.96 -5.45
CA LYS A 213 -8.85 -4.93 -4.39
C LYS A 213 -10.10 -4.66 -3.56
N SER A 214 -11.21 -5.35 -3.78
CA SER A 214 -12.40 -5.15 -2.95
C SER A 214 -12.19 -5.74 -1.56
N LEU A 215 -12.62 -4.99 -0.55
CA LEU A 215 -12.75 -5.48 0.82
C LEU A 215 -14.09 -6.20 0.95
N ASN A 216 -14.09 -7.38 1.53
CA ASN A 216 -15.28 -8.22 1.68
C ASN A 216 -15.32 -8.78 3.10
N ILE A 217 -16.51 -9.00 3.61
CA ILE A 217 -16.72 -9.79 4.82
C ILE A 217 -17.10 -11.20 4.39
N GLY A 218 -16.30 -12.17 4.80
CA GLY A 218 -16.60 -13.58 4.69
C GLY A 218 -17.22 -14.09 5.98
N ALA A 219 -18.26 -14.90 5.90
CA ALA A 219 -18.93 -15.46 7.06
C ALA A 219 -19.13 -16.97 6.91
N LEU A 220 -19.03 -17.69 8.02
CA LEU A 220 -19.56 -19.04 8.16
C LEU A 220 -20.97 -18.96 8.70
N VAL A 221 -21.89 -19.56 7.98
CA VAL A 221 -23.30 -19.58 8.32
C VAL A 221 -23.86 -20.99 8.34
N GLU A 222 -24.83 -21.25 9.19
CA GLU A 222 -25.56 -22.50 9.23
C GLU A 222 -27.06 -22.25 9.04
N LYS A 223 -27.77 -23.10 8.29
CA LYS A 223 -29.22 -22.98 8.13
C LYS A 223 -29.94 -23.27 9.45
N LYS A 224 -30.84 -22.39 9.88
CA LYS A 224 -31.63 -22.55 11.12
C LYS A 224 -32.36 -23.88 11.21
N HIS A 225 -32.71 -24.48 10.07
CA HIS A 225 -33.44 -25.72 9.99
C HIS A 225 -32.57 -26.97 9.66
N LYS A 226 -31.26 -26.76 9.42
CA LYS A 226 -30.28 -27.83 9.15
C LYS A 226 -28.89 -27.43 9.68
N PRO A 227 -28.67 -27.45 10.99
CA PRO A 227 -27.46 -26.90 11.61
C PRO A 227 -26.19 -27.73 11.35
N GLU A 228 -26.28 -28.87 10.69
CA GLU A 228 -25.12 -29.76 10.45
C GLU A 228 -24.25 -29.34 9.27
N VAL A 229 -24.69 -28.39 8.44
CA VAL A 229 -23.98 -27.98 7.23
C VAL A 229 -23.57 -26.51 7.34
N LEU A 230 -22.26 -26.30 7.45
CA LEU A 230 -21.68 -24.96 7.38
C LEU A 230 -21.60 -24.52 5.91
N GLU A 231 -22.10 -23.35 5.63
CA GLU A 231 -22.04 -22.71 4.32
C GLU A 231 -21.21 -21.42 4.40
N PHE A 232 -20.60 -21.07 3.27
CA PHE A 232 -19.89 -19.79 3.14
C PHE A 232 -20.86 -18.71 2.68
N ALA A 233 -20.76 -17.55 3.30
CA ALA A 233 -21.46 -16.37 2.85
C ALA A 233 -20.49 -15.20 2.76
N THR A 234 -20.79 -14.23 1.92
CA THR A 234 -19.96 -13.03 1.80
C THR A 234 -20.78 -11.81 1.43
N VAL A 235 -20.29 -10.66 1.83
CA VAL A 235 -20.78 -9.36 1.41
C VAL A 235 -19.60 -8.44 1.13
N GLN A 236 -19.68 -7.71 0.01
CA GLN A 236 -18.65 -6.73 -0.32
C GLN A 236 -18.88 -5.46 0.51
N VAL A 237 -17.82 -4.91 1.09
CA VAL A 237 -17.84 -3.58 1.71
C VAL A 237 -17.96 -2.53 0.59
N PRO A 238 -19.04 -1.71 0.58
CA PRO A 238 -19.34 -0.85 -0.55
C PRO A 238 -18.41 0.37 -0.59
N SER A 239 -17.71 0.55 -1.70
CA SER A 239 -16.79 1.68 -1.91
C SER A 239 -17.49 3.02 -2.13
N VAL A 240 -18.82 3.01 -2.38
CA VAL A 240 -19.59 4.23 -2.55
C VAL A 240 -19.88 4.94 -1.23
N LEU A 241 -19.79 4.23 -0.10
CA LEU A 241 -19.92 4.79 1.23
C LEU A 241 -18.57 5.21 1.80
N PRO A 242 -18.54 6.20 2.70
CA PRO A 242 -17.34 6.53 3.43
C PRO A 242 -16.90 5.33 4.28
N ARG A 243 -15.61 4.97 4.22
CA ARG A 243 -15.07 3.87 5.03
C ARG A 243 -14.85 4.27 6.49
N ILE A 244 -14.62 5.56 6.74
CA ILE A 244 -14.41 6.14 8.08
C ILE A 244 -15.73 6.74 8.52
N ILE A 245 -16.35 6.17 9.54
CA ILE A 245 -17.60 6.63 10.12
C ILE A 245 -17.27 7.37 11.41
N GLN A 246 -17.65 8.65 11.51
CA GLN A 246 -17.48 9.45 12.70
C GLN A 246 -18.64 9.20 13.64
N LEU A 247 -18.34 8.93 14.91
CA LEU A 247 -19.34 8.84 15.96
C LEU A 247 -19.71 10.24 16.48
N PRO A 248 -20.92 10.43 17.00
CA PRO A 248 -21.30 11.67 17.65
C PRO A 248 -20.32 12.00 18.79
N ARG A 249 -19.85 13.24 18.86
CA ARG A 249 -18.98 13.68 19.94
C ARG A 249 -19.79 13.88 21.22
N GLU A 250 -19.23 13.45 22.31
CA GLU A 250 -19.75 13.77 23.63
C GLU A 250 -19.40 15.24 23.95
N THR A 251 -20.40 16.02 24.36
CA THR A 251 -20.19 17.39 24.82
C THR A 251 -20.01 17.32 26.35
N THR A 252 -18.83 17.68 26.82
CA THR A 252 -18.52 17.77 28.26
C THR A 252 -18.49 19.21 28.72
N GLU A 253 -18.50 19.47 30.04
CA GLU A 253 -18.37 20.83 30.58
C GLU A 253 -17.05 21.51 30.18
N ASP A 254 -16.00 20.71 29.87
CA ASP A 254 -14.68 21.17 29.47
C ASP A 254 -14.55 21.36 27.92
N GLY A 255 -15.61 21.10 27.15
CA GLY A 255 -15.64 21.24 25.70
C GLY A 255 -16.04 19.97 24.96
N GLU A 256 -15.69 19.87 23.67
CA GLU A 256 -15.92 18.67 22.87
C GLU A 256 -14.96 17.55 23.26
N GLY A 257 -15.50 16.37 23.50
CA GLY A 257 -14.74 15.15 23.71
C GLY A 257 -13.92 14.71 22.48
N PRO A 258 -13.13 13.65 22.60
CA PRO A 258 -12.34 13.14 21.49
C PRO A 258 -13.21 12.73 20.29
N LEU A 259 -12.69 12.93 19.08
CA LEU A 259 -13.32 12.41 17.87
C LEU A 259 -13.12 10.89 17.84
N LYS A 260 -14.21 10.15 17.88
CA LYS A 260 -14.21 8.68 17.72
C LYS A 260 -14.61 8.33 16.29
N VAL A 261 -13.87 7.41 15.70
CA VAL A 261 -14.16 6.89 14.34
C VAL A 261 -14.16 5.37 14.37
N ILE A 262 -15.02 4.78 13.54
CA ILE A 262 -15.08 3.33 13.31
C ILE A 262 -15.05 3.05 11.81
N LEU A 263 -14.52 1.92 11.39
CA LEU A 263 -14.46 1.55 9.99
C LEU A 263 -15.76 0.87 9.53
N LEU A 264 -16.09 1.04 8.27
CA LEU A 264 -17.34 0.54 7.68
C LEU A 264 -17.45 -0.98 7.76
N GLU A 265 -16.34 -1.71 7.63
CA GLU A 265 -16.31 -3.16 7.83
C GLU A 265 -16.78 -3.57 9.22
N GLU A 266 -16.36 -2.88 10.26
CA GLU A 266 -16.80 -3.13 11.66
C GLU A 266 -18.31 -2.89 11.84
N VAL A 267 -18.84 -1.85 11.15
CA VAL A 267 -20.28 -1.56 11.15
C VAL A 267 -21.06 -2.70 10.51
N ILE A 268 -20.53 -3.26 9.42
CA ILE A 268 -21.14 -4.39 8.70
C ILE A 268 -21.05 -5.67 9.54
N GLU A 269 -19.89 -5.97 10.12
CA GLU A 269 -19.70 -7.17 10.96
C GLU A 269 -20.63 -7.19 12.17
N ARG A 270 -20.74 -6.06 12.88
CA ARG A 270 -21.68 -5.91 13.98
C ARG A 270 -23.12 -6.28 13.58
N ASN A 271 -23.51 -5.95 12.38
CA ASN A 271 -24.88 -6.14 11.88
C ASN A 271 -25.03 -7.30 10.88
N ILE A 272 -23.98 -8.13 10.73
CA ILE A 272 -23.92 -9.19 9.72
C ILE A 272 -25.11 -10.17 9.82
N HIS A 273 -25.59 -10.43 11.03
CA HIS A 273 -26.74 -11.31 11.29
C HIS A 273 -28.05 -10.80 10.64
N LYS A 274 -28.19 -9.50 10.40
CA LYS A 274 -29.34 -8.90 9.73
C LYS A 274 -29.36 -9.19 8.22
N LEU A 275 -28.19 -9.52 7.65
CA LEU A 275 -28.06 -9.84 6.21
C LEU A 275 -28.47 -11.29 5.90
N PHE A 276 -28.36 -12.21 6.86
CA PHE A 276 -28.57 -13.63 6.67
C PHE A 276 -29.70 -14.18 7.56
N LEU A 277 -30.93 -13.65 7.37
CA LEU A 277 -32.08 -13.88 8.25
C LEU A 277 -32.43 -15.36 8.48
N ASN A 278 -32.20 -16.24 7.49
CA ASN A 278 -32.52 -17.68 7.55
C ASN A 278 -31.35 -18.53 8.06
N TYR A 279 -30.27 -17.86 8.49
CA TYR A 279 -29.04 -18.51 8.96
C TYR A 279 -28.68 -18.02 10.35
N ASN A 280 -27.91 -18.83 11.07
CA ASN A 280 -27.11 -18.41 12.20
C ASN A 280 -25.72 -18.11 11.71
N VAL A 281 -25.20 -16.93 12.01
CA VAL A 281 -23.80 -16.57 11.70
C VAL A 281 -22.90 -17.09 12.81
N ILE A 282 -21.94 -17.94 12.43
CA ILE A 282 -20.99 -18.57 13.37
C ILE A 282 -19.77 -17.68 13.58
N CYS A 283 -19.24 -17.11 12.52
CA CYS A 283 -18.18 -16.11 12.55
C CYS A 283 -18.25 -15.25 11.26
N ALA A 284 -17.68 -14.08 11.34
CA ALA A 284 -17.52 -13.18 10.20
C ALA A 284 -16.14 -12.50 10.33
N HIS A 285 -15.44 -12.35 9.21
CA HIS A 285 -14.12 -11.71 9.17
C HIS A 285 -13.91 -11.03 7.82
N PRO A 286 -13.24 -9.88 7.77
CA PRO A 286 -12.85 -9.25 6.53
C PRO A 286 -11.77 -10.04 5.80
N PHE A 287 -11.84 -10.01 4.50
CA PHE A 287 -10.79 -10.49 3.61
C PHE A 287 -10.69 -9.63 2.35
N ARG A 288 -9.50 -9.61 1.78
CA ARG A 288 -9.20 -8.83 0.58
C ARG A 288 -8.30 -9.63 -0.34
N ILE A 289 -8.55 -9.54 -1.64
CA ILE A 289 -7.72 -10.20 -2.64
C ILE A 289 -7.14 -9.20 -3.63
N MET A 290 -6.00 -9.57 -4.20
CA MET A 290 -5.48 -8.92 -5.39
C MET A 290 -5.38 -9.91 -6.53
N ARG A 291 -5.74 -9.45 -7.71
CA ARG A 291 -5.68 -10.23 -8.94
C ARG A 291 -4.61 -9.70 -9.87
N ASN A 292 -4.10 -10.58 -10.71
CA ASN A 292 -3.26 -10.19 -11.82
C ASN A 292 -4.00 -9.14 -12.68
N ALA A 293 -3.41 -7.97 -12.82
CA ALA A 293 -3.92 -6.86 -13.63
C ALA A 293 -2.94 -6.46 -14.73
N ASP A 294 -1.90 -7.27 -14.95
CA ASP A 294 -0.98 -7.04 -16.06
C ASP A 294 -1.70 -7.26 -17.40
N LEU A 295 -1.54 -6.29 -18.30
CA LEU A 295 -2.17 -6.31 -19.62
C LEU A 295 -1.09 -6.56 -20.65
N SER A 296 -1.09 -7.72 -21.26
CA SER A 296 -0.40 -7.93 -22.54
C SER A 296 -1.31 -7.43 -23.66
N ILE A 297 -1.04 -6.25 -24.19
CA ILE A 297 -1.68 -5.76 -25.40
C ILE A 297 -0.71 -6.02 -26.54
N GLU A 298 -1.07 -6.90 -27.45
CA GLU A 298 -0.39 -7.04 -28.73
C GLU A 298 -0.89 -5.91 -29.64
N GLU A 299 -0.16 -4.79 -29.63
CA GLU A 299 -0.53 -3.57 -30.37
C GLU A 299 -0.56 -3.81 -31.89
N ASP A 300 0.25 -4.75 -32.39
CA ASP A 300 0.43 -5.02 -33.83
C ASP A 300 -0.76 -5.75 -34.48
N GLU A 301 -1.66 -6.37 -33.66
CA GLU A 301 -2.79 -7.14 -34.19
C GLU A 301 -4.16 -6.46 -33.96
N ALA A 302 -4.22 -5.35 -33.25
CA ALA A 302 -5.49 -4.73 -32.87
C ALA A 302 -6.00 -3.75 -33.96
N ALA A 303 -6.92 -4.20 -34.77
CA ALA A 303 -7.64 -3.35 -35.76
C ALA A 303 -8.45 -2.21 -35.09
N ASP A 304 -8.75 -2.32 -33.79
CA ASP A 304 -9.45 -1.31 -32.95
C ASP A 304 -8.87 -1.37 -31.53
N LEU A 305 -7.81 -0.58 -31.29
CA LEU A 305 -7.10 -0.52 -30.02
C LEU A 305 -8.02 -0.19 -28.82
N LEU A 306 -9.02 0.68 -29.02
CA LEU A 306 -9.96 1.05 -27.95
C LEU A 306 -10.83 -0.12 -27.50
N LYS A 307 -11.33 -0.93 -28.43
CA LYS A 307 -12.10 -2.13 -28.09
C LYS A 307 -11.24 -3.21 -27.43
N GLU A 308 -9.98 -3.38 -27.87
CA GLU A 308 -9.09 -4.34 -27.23
C GLU A 308 -8.73 -3.88 -25.82
N ILE A 309 -8.44 -2.59 -25.60
CA ILE A 309 -8.26 -2.01 -24.27
C ILE A 309 -9.51 -2.24 -23.38
N GLU A 310 -10.72 -1.99 -23.90
CA GLU A 310 -11.95 -2.23 -23.15
C GLU A 310 -12.15 -3.70 -22.77
N LYS A 311 -11.84 -4.61 -23.67
CA LYS A 311 -11.88 -6.06 -23.43
C LYS A 311 -10.85 -6.50 -22.41
N GLN A 312 -9.62 -5.98 -22.49
CA GLN A 312 -8.57 -6.25 -21.53
C GLN A 312 -8.88 -5.65 -20.15
N LEU A 313 -9.45 -4.46 -20.07
CA LEU A 313 -9.94 -3.86 -18.82
C LEU A 313 -11.02 -4.73 -18.15
N LYS A 314 -11.91 -5.34 -18.94
CA LYS A 314 -12.88 -6.33 -18.42
C LYS A 314 -12.18 -7.60 -17.91
N LYS A 315 -11.15 -8.09 -18.60
CA LYS A 315 -10.37 -9.27 -18.17
C LYS A 315 -9.60 -9.04 -16.87
N ARG A 316 -9.18 -7.81 -16.56
CA ARG A 316 -8.52 -7.47 -15.27
C ARG A 316 -9.30 -7.90 -14.03
N GLN A 317 -10.61 -7.95 -14.10
CA GLN A 317 -11.45 -8.39 -13.00
C GLN A 317 -11.41 -9.91 -12.77
N TRP A 318 -10.89 -10.67 -13.74
CA TRP A 318 -10.91 -12.14 -13.80
C TRP A 318 -9.53 -12.79 -13.71
N GLY A 319 -8.46 -11.99 -13.57
CA GLY A 319 -7.10 -12.49 -13.45
C GLY A 319 -6.92 -13.43 -12.25
N GLU A 320 -5.87 -14.23 -12.28
CA GLU A 320 -5.48 -15.11 -11.16
C GLU A 320 -5.35 -14.32 -9.86
N VAL A 321 -5.78 -14.90 -8.74
CA VAL A 321 -5.56 -14.30 -7.42
C VAL A 321 -4.08 -14.45 -7.06
N ILE A 322 -3.43 -13.33 -6.80
CA ILE A 322 -1.98 -13.25 -6.52
C ILE A 322 -1.67 -12.91 -5.07
N ARG A 323 -2.63 -12.38 -4.32
CA ARG A 323 -2.49 -12.05 -2.89
C ARG A 323 -3.84 -12.21 -2.19
N LEU A 324 -3.80 -12.74 -0.98
CA LEU A 324 -4.92 -12.84 -0.05
C LEU A 324 -4.51 -12.20 1.29
N GLU A 325 -5.27 -11.22 1.73
CA GLU A 325 -5.16 -10.59 3.05
C GLU A 325 -6.38 -10.97 3.89
N VAL A 326 -6.14 -11.38 5.11
CA VAL A 326 -7.16 -11.74 6.10
C VAL A 326 -6.72 -11.25 7.48
N GLU A 327 -7.63 -11.10 8.40
CA GLU A 327 -7.28 -10.84 9.79
C GLU A 327 -6.48 -11.99 10.41
N SER A 328 -5.60 -11.64 11.34
CA SER A 328 -4.69 -12.61 11.98
C SER A 328 -5.42 -13.66 12.83
N ASP A 329 -6.61 -13.33 13.33
CA ASP A 329 -7.47 -14.17 14.16
C ASP A 329 -8.65 -14.81 13.40
N ILE A 330 -8.65 -14.74 12.09
CA ILE A 330 -9.68 -15.36 11.22
C ILE A 330 -9.96 -16.82 11.62
N ASP A 331 -11.23 -17.23 11.64
CA ASP A 331 -11.61 -18.64 11.87
C ASP A 331 -10.95 -19.53 10.80
N ARG A 332 -10.23 -20.56 11.29
CA ARG A 332 -9.48 -21.48 10.42
C ARG A 332 -10.34 -22.23 9.40
N ARG A 333 -11.60 -22.49 9.72
CA ARG A 333 -12.55 -23.15 8.81
C ARG A 333 -12.92 -22.21 7.67
N LEU A 334 -13.18 -20.94 7.99
CA LEU A 334 -13.45 -19.88 7.01
C LEU A 334 -12.24 -19.68 6.10
N LEU A 335 -11.04 -19.52 6.66
CA LEU A 335 -9.80 -19.37 5.90
C LEU A 335 -9.56 -20.55 4.94
N LYS A 336 -9.83 -21.78 5.41
CA LYS A 336 -9.68 -22.99 4.58
C LYS A 336 -10.61 -22.97 3.37
N ILE A 337 -11.85 -22.49 3.54
CA ILE A 337 -12.81 -22.37 2.43
C ILE A 337 -12.31 -21.29 1.45
N ILE A 338 -12.00 -20.10 1.93
CA ILE A 338 -11.52 -19.00 1.08
C ILE A 338 -10.29 -19.41 0.26
N ARG A 339 -9.29 -20.00 0.89
CA ARG A 339 -8.07 -20.47 0.21
C ARG A 339 -8.36 -21.53 -0.85
N LYS A 340 -9.24 -22.49 -0.54
CA LYS A 340 -9.62 -23.55 -1.47
C LYS A 340 -10.31 -22.99 -2.72
N GLU A 341 -11.29 -22.12 -2.52
CA GLU A 341 -12.09 -21.55 -3.61
C GLU A 341 -11.30 -20.54 -4.46
N LEU A 342 -10.33 -19.84 -3.86
CA LEU A 342 -9.42 -18.93 -4.56
C LEU A 342 -8.17 -19.61 -5.12
N HIS A 343 -8.01 -20.93 -4.90
CA HIS A 343 -6.83 -21.72 -5.31
C HIS A 343 -5.50 -21.16 -4.76
N MET A 344 -5.53 -20.64 -3.51
CA MET A 344 -4.39 -19.98 -2.87
C MET A 344 -3.58 -20.94 -2.00
N GLY A 345 -2.27 -21.02 -2.28
CA GLY A 345 -1.27 -21.64 -1.42
C GLY A 345 -1.00 -20.84 -0.13
N GLU A 346 0.05 -21.23 0.61
CA GLU A 346 0.49 -20.46 1.78
C GLU A 346 1.29 -19.24 1.40
N GLN A 347 2.01 -19.32 0.30
CA GLN A 347 2.66 -18.18 -0.30
C GLN A 347 1.61 -17.13 -0.70
N ASN A 348 1.90 -15.88 -0.48
CA ASN A 348 1.00 -14.75 -0.75
C ASN A 348 -0.28 -14.69 0.12
N LEU A 349 -0.32 -15.43 1.25
CA LEU A 349 -1.28 -15.25 2.33
C LEU A 349 -0.70 -14.32 3.38
N TYR A 350 -1.42 -13.24 3.71
CA TYR A 350 -1.03 -12.24 4.69
C TYR A 350 -2.03 -12.23 5.84
N LEU A 351 -1.57 -12.63 7.03
CA LEU A 351 -2.33 -12.54 8.27
C LEU A 351 -2.08 -11.18 8.89
N ILE A 352 -3.09 -10.35 8.96
CA ILE A 352 -3.00 -8.93 9.28
C ILE A 352 -3.52 -8.67 10.70
N ASP A 353 -2.69 -8.08 11.54
CA ASP A 353 -3.10 -7.56 12.86
C ASP A 353 -3.56 -6.11 12.73
N GLY A 354 -4.81 -5.92 12.33
CA GLY A 354 -5.43 -4.60 12.15
C GLY A 354 -6.30 -4.52 10.88
N PRO A 355 -6.76 -3.31 10.51
CA PRO A 355 -7.65 -3.15 9.37
C PRO A 355 -6.95 -3.51 8.07
N LEU A 356 -7.62 -4.29 7.22
CA LEU A 356 -7.11 -4.59 5.89
C LEU A 356 -7.09 -3.30 5.05
N ASP A 357 -6.10 -3.20 4.13
CA ASP A 357 -6.00 -2.04 3.24
C ASP A 357 -5.83 -0.69 3.96
N LEU A 358 -4.60 -0.38 4.35
CA LEU A 358 -4.26 0.90 5.00
C LEU A 358 -4.40 2.15 4.12
N THR A 359 -4.84 2.02 2.86
CA THR A 359 -5.05 3.19 1.99
C THR A 359 -6.13 4.14 2.50
N PHE A 360 -7.03 3.68 3.39
CA PHE A 360 -8.03 4.54 4.03
C PHE A 360 -7.41 5.66 4.86
N LEU A 361 -6.18 5.49 5.35
CA LEU A 361 -5.47 6.52 6.13
C LEU A 361 -5.29 7.83 5.34
N MET A 362 -5.27 7.77 4.01
CA MET A 362 -5.27 8.97 3.17
C MET A 362 -6.53 9.83 3.39
N LYS A 363 -7.68 9.19 3.62
CA LYS A 363 -8.93 9.90 3.90
C LYS A 363 -8.97 10.45 5.33
N MET A 364 -8.26 9.84 6.28
CA MET A 364 -8.11 10.40 7.63
C MET A 364 -7.40 11.76 7.62
N TYR A 365 -6.51 12.00 6.65
CA TYR A 365 -5.86 13.29 6.47
C TYR A 365 -6.88 14.45 6.28
N GLY A 366 -8.06 14.15 5.71
CA GLY A 366 -9.16 15.11 5.51
C GLY A 366 -10.01 15.41 6.75
N LEU A 367 -9.76 14.76 7.89
CA LEU A 367 -10.52 15.05 9.12
C LEU A 367 -10.23 16.48 9.59
N GLU A 368 -11.28 17.18 9.99
CA GLU A 368 -11.24 18.56 10.50
C GLU A 368 -10.85 18.59 11.99
N GLY A 369 -10.24 19.70 12.40
CA GLY A 369 -9.82 19.92 13.78
C GLY A 369 -8.42 19.41 14.14
N PHE A 370 -7.68 18.90 13.15
CA PHE A 370 -6.32 18.35 13.30
C PHE A 370 -5.27 19.08 12.46
N GLU A 371 -5.53 20.33 12.07
CA GLU A 371 -4.66 21.12 11.16
C GLU A 371 -3.25 21.30 11.74
N ARG A 372 -3.13 21.38 13.07
CA ARG A 372 -1.84 21.46 13.77
C ARG A 372 -0.95 20.23 13.61
N LEU A 373 -1.53 19.10 13.21
CA LEU A 373 -0.85 17.81 12.98
C LEU A 373 -0.52 17.57 11.51
N LYS A 374 -0.73 18.57 10.67
CA LYS A 374 -0.48 18.56 9.21
C LYS A 374 0.61 19.57 8.87
N THR A 375 1.27 19.36 7.75
CA THR A 375 2.18 20.37 7.20
C THR A 375 1.35 21.59 6.76
N PRO A 376 1.73 22.81 7.17
CA PRO A 376 1.06 24.02 6.72
C PRO A 376 1.03 24.09 5.18
N GLY A 377 -0.14 24.43 4.64
CA GLY A 377 -0.26 24.69 3.21
C GLY A 377 0.57 25.91 2.78
N TYR A 378 1.00 25.92 1.56
CA TYR A 378 1.65 27.10 0.96
C TYR A 378 0.95 27.45 -0.35
N GLU A 379 0.99 28.73 -0.70
CA GLU A 379 0.48 29.21 -1.99
C GLU A 379 1.58 29.12 -3.04
N PRO A 380 1.32 28.47 -4.19
CA PRO A 380 2.26 28.43 -5.30
C PRO A 380 2.57 29.84 -5.83
N GLN A 381 3.84 30.10 -6.08
CA GLN A 381 4.28 31.40 -6.59
C GLN A 381 3.86 31.59 -8.04
N GLN A 382 3.60 32.84 -8.40
CA GLN A 382 3.36 33.23 -9.80
C GLN A 382 4.62 33.00 -10.63
N VAL A 383 4.44 32.75 -11.93
CA VAL A 383 5.53 32.59 -12.89
C VAL A 383 5.81 33.95 -13.55
N PRO A 384 6.92 34.65 -13.24
CA PRO A 384 7.15 36.02 -13.75
C PRO A 384 7.17 36.11 -15.28
N ARG A 385 7.67 35.08 -15.98
CA ARG A 385 7.69 35.01 -17.44
C ARG A 385 6.32 34.79 -18.09
N LEU A 386 5.34 34.30 -17.32
CA LEU A 386 4.00 33.98 -17.77
C LEU A 386 2.94 34.66 -16.90
N PRO A 387 2.84 36.00 -16.96
CA PRO A 387 1.79 36.73 -16.25
C PRO A 387 0.41 36.33 -16.80
N SER A 388 -0.61 36.41 -15.94
CA SER A 388 -1.99 36.08 -16.31
C SER A 388 -2.43 36.84 -17.58
N GLY A 389 -3.00 36.10 -18.54
CA GLY A 389 -3.51 36.63 -19.79
C GLY A 389 -2.45 36.94 -20.87
N CYS A 390 -1.18 36.57 -20.66
CA CYS A 390 -0.16 36.71 -21.70
C CYS A 390 -0.40 35.69 -22.85
N ASP A 391 0.10 36.04 -24.04
CA ASP A 391 0.21 35.10 -25.17
C ASP A 391 1.35 34.09 -24.88
N ILE A 392 0.98 32.91 -24.48
CA ILE A 392 1.95 31.87 -24.07
C ILE A 392 2.74 31.35 -25.28
N PHE A 393 2.15 31.28 -26.46
CA PHE A 393 2.85 30.88 -27.68
C PHE A 393 3.92 31.88 -28.07
N ALA A 394 3.63 33.18 -27.91
CA ALA A 394 4.66 34.24 -28.11
C ALA A 394 5.82 34.07 -27.11
N LYS A 395 5.50 33.75 -25.84
CA LYS A 395 6.53 33.55 -24.80
C LYS A 395 7.40 32.31 -25.07
N ILE A 396 6.81 31.24 -25.57
CA ILE A 396 7.55 30.00 -25.95
C ILE A 396 8.50 30.31 -27.12
N ARG A 397 8.11 31.16 -28.10
CA ARG A 397 9.00 31.56 -29.18
C ARG A 397 10.21 32.40 -28.73
N GLU A 398 10.11 33.13 -27.59
CA GLU A 398 11.23 33.81 -26.97
C GLU A 398 12.28 32.86 -26.36
N GLY A 399 11.93 31.63 -26.09
CA GLY A 399 12.79 30.57 -25.53
C GLY A 399 12.07 29.65 -24.57
N ASP A 400 12.72 28.55 -24.24
CA ASP A 400 12.20 27.51 -23.38
C ASP A 400 11.78 28.05 -22.00
N ILE A 401 10.69 27.47 -21.45
CA ILE A 401 10.12 27.86 -20.17
C ILE A 401 10.07 26.63 -19.29
N LEU A 402 10.83 26.62 -18.19
CA LEU A 402 10.79 25.60 -17.17
C LEU A 402 9.82 26.03 -16.05
N LEU A 403 8.91 25.15 -15.70
CA LEU A 403 7.98 25.31 -14.59
C LEU A 403 8.32 24.29 -13.50
N HIS A 404 8.28 24.73 -12.24
CA HIS A 404 8.59 23.88 -11.08
C HIS A 404 7.37 23.71 -10.19
N HIS A 405 6.55 22.73 -10.48
CA HIS A 405 5.40 22.38 -9.65
C HIS A 405 5.83 21.48 -8.46
N PRO A 406 5.16 21.61 -7.32
CA PRO A 406 4.01 22.46 -6.99
C PRO A 406 4.38 23.88 -6.52
N TYR A 407 5.65 24.28 -6.55
CA TYR A 407 6.12 25.57 -6.00
C TYR A 407 5.73 26.78 -6.86
N GLN A 408 5.54 26.55 -8.15
CA GLN A 408 4.95 27.52 -9.06
C GLN A 408 3.52 27.12 -9.44
N THR A 409 2.66 28.13 -9.67
CA THR A 409 1.26 27.89 -10.03
C THR A 409 1.12 27.10 -11.33
N PHE A 410 0.14 26.19 -11.37
CA PHE A 410 -0.21 25.40 -12.55
C PHE A 410 -1.03 26.20 -13.58
N THR A 411 -1.50 27.39 -13.22
CA THR A 411 -2.33 28.25 -14.08
C THR A 411 -1.77 28.46 -15.49
N PRO A 412 -0.46 28.73 -15.69
CA PRO A 412 0.10 28.88 -17.04
C PRO A 412 -0.08 27.62 -17.92
N VAL A 413 -0.04 26.41 -17.36
CA VAL A 413 -0.27 25.18 -18.12
C VAL A 413 -1.73 25.09 -18.56
N VAL A 414 -2.67 25.43 -17.68
CA VAL A 414 -4.10 25.49 -18.01
C VAL A 414 -4.37 26.54 -19.09
N ASP A 415 -3.75 27.71 -18.96
CA ASP A 415 -3.91 28.80 -19.95
C ASP A 415 -3.29 28.45 -21.30
N PHE A 416 -2.15 27.73 -21.32
CA PHE A 416 -1.58 27.17 -22.54
C PHE A 416 -2.56 26.28 -23.29
N ILE A 417 -3.17 25.31 -22.58
CA ILE A 417 -4.15 24.41 -23.19
C ILE A 417 -5.39 25.19 -23.66
N ARG A 418 -5.86 26.18 -22.89
CA ARG A 418 -6.98 27.04 -23.32
C ARG A 418 -6.68 27.85 -24.57
N GLN A 419 -5.48 28.40 -24.67
CA GLN A 419 -5.06 29.14 -25.86
C GLN A 419 -4.95 28.21 -27.05
N ALA A 420 -4.31 27.03 -26.87
CA ALA A 420 -4.22 26.01 -27.90
C ALA A 420 -5.60 25.56 -28.43
N ALA A 421 -6.55 25.29 -27.52
CA ALA A 421 -7.89 24.87 -27.89
C ALA A 421 -8.71 25.96 -28.68
N ARG A 422 -8.28 27.22 -28.63
CA ARG A 422 -8.93 28.32 -29.34
C ARG A 422 -8.18 28.76 -30.59
N ASP A 423 -6.97 28.29 -30.77
CA ASP A 423 -6.14 28.65 -31.93
C ASP A 423 -6.47 27.71 -33.11
N PRO A 424 -7.00 28.29 -34.24
CA PRO A 424 -7.33 27.47 -35.41
C PRO A 424 -6.10 26.85 -36.11
N GLN A 425 -4.89 27.28 -35.78
CA GLN A 425 -3.65 26.73 -36.30
C GLN A 425 -3.18 25.47 -35.51
N VAL A 426 -3.76 25.18 -34.36
CA VAL A 426 -3.49 23.99 -33.59
C VAL A 426 -4.40 22.85 -34.04
N LEU A 427 -3.78 21.81 -34.62
CA LEU A 427 -4.50 20.68 -35.20
C LEU A 427 -4.81 19.57 -34.18
N ALA A 428 -3.99 19.43 -33.16
CA ALA A 428 -4.18 18.47 -32.06
C ALA A 428 -3.50 19.01 -30.80
N ILE A 429 -4.05 18.61 -29.65
CA ILE A 429 -3.49 18.94 -28.33
C ILE A 429 -3.13 17.62 -27.63
#